data_b862743a8d4085a5315479d19205b3e8
#
_entry.id   b862743a8d4085a5315479d19205b3e8
#
_cell.length_a   1.000
_cell.length_b   1.000
_cell.length_c   1.000
_cell.angle_alpha   90.00
_cell.angle_beta   90.00
_cell.angle_gamma   90.00
#
_symmetry.space_group_name_H-M   'P 1'
#
loop_
_entity.id
_entity.type
_entity.pdbx_description
1 polymer ?
#
loop_
_entity_poly.entity_id
_entity_poly.type
_entity_poly.pdbx_seq_one_letter_code
_entity_poly.pdbx_strand_id
1 'polypeptide(L)'
;LLFNVALAASFIGLTGLLARWLEQWMVAPPPQPSQSRPRHLDPVALPTPSLAIACAAREALHQADVVETMLRGMMDVIRRNDLQLAAQLRHMDDTVDELYSAIKFYLTQISREALSERESRRWTDIVSFTINMEQIGDIVERVLQDVEDKKIHKGRSFSEAGMAEISHLHERLLANLRLGTSVFLDGHVDDARKLLEEKARFRDLEHEYAANHIARLRDNTAQSIETSSLHLDLISELKRINSHICSIAYPILESAGALSKTRIRNSKLAPLLPDEPPT
;
A
#
# COMPACT_ATOMS: atom_id res chain seq x y z
N LEU A 1 39.30 1.71 -35.79
CA LEU A 1 39.64 2.27 -34.48
C LEU A 1 39.79 3.79 -34.55
N LEU A 2 40.68 4.33 -35.45
CA LEU A 2 40.94 5.76 -35.63
C LEU A 2 39.68 6.60 -35.96
N PHE A 3 38.79 6.08 -36.81
CA PHE A 3 37.51 6.73 -37.13
C PHE A 3 36.63 6.95 -35.89
N ASN A 4 36.47 5.91 -35.04
CA ASN A 4 35.66 6.03 -33.84
C ASN A 4 36.25 6.98 -32.80
N VAL A 5 37.57 7.05 -32.71
CA VAL A 5 38.29 8.00 -31.83
C VAL A 5 38.12 9.44 -32.33
N ALA A 6 38.21 9.68 -33.64
CA ALA A 6 38.00 10.99 -34.23
C ALA A 6 36.55 11.44 -34.07
N LEU A 7 35.58 10.53 -34.24
CA LEU A 7 34.16 10.79 -34.03
C LEU A 7 33.87 11.14 -32.55
N ALA A 8 34.39 10.35 -31.61
CA ALA A 8 34.25 10.63 -30.19
C ALA A 8 34.85 11.97 -29.76
N ALA A 9 36.06 12.29 -30.27
CA ALA A 9 36.70 13.57 -29.98
C ALA A 9 35.91 14.77 -30.54
N SER A 10 35.26 14.61 -31.71
CA SER A 10 34.42 15.65 -32.30
C SER A 10 33.13 15.87 -31.52
N PHE A 11 32.53 14.81 -30.94
CA PHE A 11 31.28 14.92 -30.21
C PHE A 11 31.43 15.30 -28.73
N ILE A 12 32.60 14.99 -28.10
CA ILE A 12 32.84 15.37 -26.70
C ILE A 12 32.82 16.89 -26.51
N GLY A 13 33.31 17.67 -27.48
CA GLY A 13 33.23 19.13 -27.43
C GLY A 13 31.83 19.70 -27.63
N LEU A 14 30.98 18.97 -28.34
CA LEU A 14 29.58 19.37 -28.64
C LEU A 14 28.59 18.98 -27.54
N THR A 15 28.89 17.99 -26.69
CA THR A 15 27.99 17.52 -25.64
C THR A 15 27.59 18.61 -24.65
N GLY A 16 28.53 19.48 -24.26
CA GLY A 16 28.24 20.61 -23.35
C GLY A 16 27.35 21.69 -23.98
N LEU A 17 27.48 21.92 -25.28
CA LEU A 17 26.63 22.85 -26.02
C LEU A 17 25.25 22.28 -26.25
N LEU A 18 25.12 20.99 -26.55
CA LEU A 18 23.88 20.27 -26.72
C LEU A 18 23.11 20.17 -25.39
N ALA A 19 23.80 19.89 -24.29
CA ALA A 19 23.19 19.86 -22.96
C ALA A 19 22.60 21.21 -22.58
N ARG A 20 23.36 22.32 -22.76
CA ARG A 20 22.86 23.69 -22.51
C ARG A 20 21.67 24.06 -23.41
N TRP A 21 21.71 23.63 -24.66
CA TRP A 21 20.62 23.89 -25.59
C TRP A 21 19.35 23.10 -25.27
N LEU A 22 19.51 21.82 -24.87
CA LEU A 22 18.41 20.98 -24.36
C LEU A 22 17.84 21.53 -23.05
N GLU A 23 18.68 21.97 -22.11
CA GLU A 23 18.25 22.60 -20.85
C GLU A 23 17.44 23.90 -21.10
N GLN A 24 17.79 24.69 -22.14
CA GLN A 24 17.05 25.89 -22.51
C GLN A 24 15.72 25.59 -23.21
N TRP A 25 15.63 24.48 -23.92
CA TRP A 25 14.41 24.06 -24.64
C TRP A 25 13.48 23.23 -23.80
N MET A 26 14.03 22.43 -22.90
CA MET A 26 13.30 21.70 -21.89
C MET A 26 13.15 22.58 -20.64
N VAL A 27 12.45 23.72 -20.79
CA VAL A 27 11.98 24.48 -19.65
C VAL A 27 11.00 23.57 -18.91
N ALA A 28 11.49 22.93 -17.84
CA ALA A 28 10.58 22.25 -16.93
C ALA A 28 9.52 23.28 -16.50
N PRO A 29 8.23 22.97 -16.62
CA PRO A 29 7.19 23.87 -16.12
C PRO A 29 7.55 24.24 -14.69
N PRO A 30 7.33 25.52 -14.28
CA PRO A 30 7.62 25.93 -12.92
C PRO A 30 6.97 24.92 -11.99
N PRO A 31 7.69 24.44 -10.95
CA PRO A 31 7.15 23.47 -10.04
C PRO A 31 5.86 24.07 -9.48
N GLN A 32 4.72 23.55 -9.92
CA GLN A 32 3.46 23.81 -9.26
C GLN A 32 3.69 23.47 -7.78
N PRO A 33 3.05 24.17 -6.82
CA PRO A 33 3.14 23.78 -5.42
C PRO A 33 2.56 22.35 -5.32
N SER A 34 3.42 21.39 -5.57
CA SER A 34 3.05 19.98 -5.67
C SER A 34 2.67 19.54 -4.27
N GLN A 35 1.51 18.94 -4.15
CA GLN A 35 1.09 18.21 -2.94
C GLN A 35 2.10 17.12 -2.55
N SER A 36 3.02 16.78 -3.46
CA SER A 36 4.09 15.80 -3.36
C SER A 36 5.31 16.25 -2.52
N ARG A 37 5.41 17.54 -2.14
CA ARG A 37 6.57 17.96 -1.32
C ARG A 37 6.38 17.55 0.13
N PRO A 38 7.44 16.93 0.75
CA PRO A 38 7.45 16.67 2.18
C PRO A 38 7.15 17.94 2.99
N ARG A 39 6.25 17.81 3.98
CA ARG A 39 5.79 18.95 4.78
C ARG A 39 6.43 19.01 6.15
N HIS A 40 6.89 17.86 6.66
CA HIS A 40 7.31 17.69 8.05
C HIS A 40 8.77 17.28 8.20
N LEU A 41 9.50 16.99 7.11
CA LEU A 41 10.91 16.60 7.15
C LEU A 41 11.81 17.84 7.31
N ASP A 42 12.08 18.22 8.56
CA ASP A 42 12.91 19.39 8.88
C ASP A 42 14.39 18.98 8.98
N PRO A 43 15.29 19.49 8.09
CA PRO A 43 16.73 19.21 8.20
C PRO A 43 17.36 19.73 9.49
N VAL A 44 16.79 20.78 10.11
CA VAL A 44 17.29 21.34 11.37
C VAL A 44 17.08 20.36 12.54
N ALA A 45 16.12 19.43 12.42
CA ALA A 45 15.87 18.42 13.43
C ALA A 45 16.88 17.26 13.43
N LEU A 46 17.62 17.03 12.35
CA LEU A 46 18.53 15.89 12.19
C LEU A 46 19.57 15.70 13.31
N PRO A 47 20.18 16.76 13.89
CA PRO A 47 21.11 16.60 15.00
C PRO A 47 20.46 16.08 16.30
N THR A 48 19.12 16.11 16.41
CA THR A 48 18.37 15.64 17.57
C THR A 48 17.52 14.44 17.16
N PRO A 49 18.01 13.18 17.37
CA PRO A 49 17.37 11.97 16.85
C PRO A 49 15.88 11.83 17.21
N SER A 50 15.49 12.12 18.45
CA SER A 50 14.09 12.05 18.88
C SER A 50 13.18 12.99 18.10
N LEU A 51 13.66 14.21 17.81
CA LEU A 51 12.90 15.19 17.03
C LEU A 51 12.84 14.80 15.56
N ALA A 52 13.95 14.35 14.98
CA ALA A 52 14.00 13.89 13.60
C ALA A 52 13.06 12.70 13.36
N ILE A 53 13.04 11.72 14.28
CA ILE A 53 12.11 10.59 14.24
C ILE A 53 10.66 11.05 14.33
N ALA A 54 10.35 12.05 15.16
CA ALA A 54 9.02 12.63 15.26
C ALA A 54 8.59 13.32 13.95
N CYS A 55 9.52 14.04 13.29
CA CYS A 55 9.29 14.66 11.98
C CYS A 55 8.99 13.59 10.92
N ALA A 56 9.79 12.52 10.87
CA ALA A 56 9.59 11.41 9.94
C ALA A 56 8.25 10.68 10.19
N ALA A 57 7.86 10.47 11.45
CA ALA A 57 6.58 9.86 11.79
C ALA A 57 5.38 10.72 11.31
N ARG A 58 5.48 12.04 11.43
CA ARG A 58 4.43 12.96 10.93
C ARG A 58 4.33 12.93 9.39
N GLU A 59 5.46 12.83 8.70
CA GLU A 59 5.44 12.69 7.25
C GLU A 59 4.86 11.35 6.81
N ALA A 60 5.14 10.26 7.53
CA ALA A 60 4.54 8.96 7.27
C ALA A 60 3.00 8.98 7.46
N LEU A 61 2.49 9.74 8.43
CA LEU A 61 1.06 9.98 8.58
C LEU A 61 0.48 10.78 7.40
N HIS A 62 1.21 11.79 6.92
CA HIS A 62 0.81 12.52 5.71
C HIS A 62 0.75 11.60 4.48
N GLN A 63 1.69 10.68 4.32
CA GLN A 63 1.64 9.64 3.27
C GLN A 63 0.37 8.76 3.43
N ALA A 64 0.02 8.37 4.64
CA ALA A 64 -1.20 7.60 4.91
C ALA A 64 -2.49 8.37 4.57
N ASP A 65 -2.52 9.69 4.77
CA ASP A 65 -3.66 10.54 4.38
C ASP A 65 -3.84 10.57 2.85
N VAL A 66 -2.73 10.59 2.09
CA VAL A 66 -2.77 10.50 0.62
C VAL A 66 -3.33 9.14 0.21
N VAL A 67 -2.84 8.06 0.79
CA VAL A 67 -3.33 6.68 0.54
C VAL A 67 -4.82 6.54 0.90
N GLU A 68 -5.28 7.10 2.03
CA GLU A 68 -6.72 7.09 2.37
C GLU A 68 -7.56 7.80 1.30
N THR A 69 -7.05 8.91 0.76
CA THR A 69 -7.71 9.65 -0.33
C THR A 69 -7.79 8.82 -1.60
N MET A 70 -6.71 8.13 -1.98
CA MET A 70 -6.68 7.23 -3.13
C MET A 70 -7.67 6.07 -2.96
N LEU A 71 -7.70 5.43 -1.80
CA LEU A 71 -8.64 4.34 -1.50
C LEU A 71 -10.10 4.80 -1.60
N ARG A 72 -10.44 5.98 -1.07
CA ARG A 72 -11.79 6.54 -1.19
C ARG A 72 -12.18 6.79 -2.64
N GLY A 73 -11.30 7.46 -3.38
CA GLY A 73 -11.53 7.77 -4.79
C GLY A 73 -11.64 6.52 -5.66
N MET A 74 -10.90 5.48 -5.38
CA MET A 74 -10.98 4.19 -6.09
C MET A 74 -12.41 3.65 -6.14
N MET A 75 -13.15 3.71 -5.02
CA MET A 75 -14.53 3.25 -5.01
C MET A 75 -15.47 4.14 -5.83
N ASP A 76 -15.21 5.44 -5.88
CA ASP A 76 -15.98 6.37 -6.73
C ASP A 76 -15.72 6.09 -8.21
N VAL A 77 -14.47 5.78 -8.62
CA VAL A 77 -14.15 5.35 -9.99
C VAL A 77 -14.90 4.05 -10.34
N ILE A 78 -14.89 3.06 -9.44
CA ILE A 78 -15.57 1.78 -9.66
C ILE A 78 -17.08 1.97 -9.87
N ARG A 79 -17.71 2.88 -9.10
CA ARG A 79 -19.16 3.13 -9.16
C ARG A 79 -19.57 3.98 -10.35
N ARG A 80 -18.80 5.04 -10.65
CA ARG A 80 -19.21 6.08 -11.61
C ARG A 80 -18.54 5.96 -12.98
N ASN A 81 -17.56 5.08 -13.15
CA ASN A 81 -16.74 4.96 -14.35
C ASN A 81 -15.98 6.26 -14.70
N ASP A 82 -15.52 6.99 -13.70
CA ASP A 82 -14.88 8.29 -13.86
C ASP A 82 -13.39 8.12 -14.21
N LEU A 83 -13.08 8.22 -15.52
CA LEU A 83 -11.71 8.13 -16.05
C LEU A 83 -10.83 9.32 -15.64
N GLN A 84 -11.42 10.50 -15.43
CA GLN A 84 -10.65 11.66 -15.00
C GLN A 84 -10.18 11.49 -13.56
N LEU A 85 -11.07 11.04 -12.70
CA LEU A 85 -10.72 10.69 -11.32
C LEU A 85 -9.70 9.55 -11.28
N ALA A 86 -9.85 8.51 -12.11
CA ALA A 86 -8.88 7.41 -12.19
C ALA A 86 -7.47 7.92 -12.54
N ALA A 87 -7.36 8.81 -13.53
CA ALA A 87 -6.09 9.42 -13.90
C ALA A 87 -5.49 10.28 -12.77
N GLN A 88 -6.32 11.04 -12.06
CA GLN A 88 -5.87 11.85 -10.91
C GLN A 88 -5.34 10.97 -9.78
N LEU A 89 -6.04 9.87 -9.46
CA LEU A 89 -5.64 8.96 -8.38
C LEU A 89 -4.33 8.22 -8.73
N ARG A 90 -4.12 7.83 -9.99
CA ARG A 90 -2.84 7.26 -10.44
C ARG A 90 -1.70 8.26 -10.31
N HIS A 91 -1.94 9.54 -10.60
CA HIS A 91 -0.94 10.58 -10.38
C HIS A 91 -0.67 10.86 -8.88
N MET A 92 -1.62 10.53 -7.98
CA MET A 92 -1.39 10.59 -6.54
C MET A 92 -0.44 9.50 -6.06
N ASP A 93 -0.31 8.39 -6.78
CA ASP A 93 0.66 7.33 -6.50
C ASP A 93 2.10 7.85 -6.61
N ASP A 94 2.41 8.65 -7.63
CA ASP A 94 3.69 9.36 -7.74
C ASP A 94 4.01 10.17 -6.46
N THR A 95 2.98 10.76 -5.85
CA THR A 95 3.12 11.51 -4.57
C THR A 95 3.45 10.58 -3.40
N VAL A 96 2.83 9.39 -3.34
CA VAL A 96 3.12 8.39 -2.31
C VAL A 96 4.56 7.91 -2.41
N ASP A 97 5.06 7.67 -3.63
CA ASP A 97 6.43 7.27 -3.93
C ASP A 97 7.46 8.35 -3.57
N GLU A 98 7.17 9.61 -3.91
CA GLU A 98 8.02 10.74 -3.53
C GLU A 98 8.12 10.88 -2.02
N LEU A 99 7.01 10.77 -1.29
CA LEU A 99 6.98 10.81 0.17
C LEU A 99 7.74 9.63 0.79
N TYR A 100 7.55 8.41 0.27
CA TYR A 100 8.31 7.23 0.68
C TYR A 100 9.82 7.45 0.53
N SER A 101 10.25 7.90 -0.63
CA SER A 101 11.65 8.14 -0.93
C SER A 101 12.26 9.23 -0.04
N ALA A 102 11.51 10.31 0.20
CA ALA A 102 11.93 11.42 1.06
C ALA A 102 12.06 11.00 2.53
N ILE A 103 11.06 10.26 3.07
CA ILE A 103 11.09 9.74 4.44
C ILE A 103 12.28 8.81 4.62
N LYS A 104 12.46 7.87 3.70
CA LYS A 104 13.58 6.91 3.72
C LYS A 104 14.93 7.64 3.68
N PHE A 105 15.10 8.61 2.78
CA PHE A 105 16.34 9.40 2.69
C PHE A 105 16.59 10.19 3.97
N TYR A 106 15.58 10.86 4.52
CA TYR A 106 15.68 11.61 5.76
C TYR A 106 16.10 10.73 6.94
N LEU A 107 15.48 9.56 7.09
CA LEU A 107 15.81 8.60 8.13
C LEU A 107 17.26 8.06 8.02
N THR A 108 17.81 7.95 6.81
CA THR A 108 19.22 7.52 6.64
C THR A 108 20.23 8.54 7.12
N GLN A 109 19.85 9.82 7.24
CA GLN A 109 20.71 10.90 7.70
C GLN A 109 20.81 10.96 9.24
N ILE A 110 19.93 10.27 9.96
CA ILE A 110 19.99 10.20 11.41
C ILE A 110 21.12 9.26 11.82
N SER A 111 22.03 9.73 12.66
CA SER A 111 23.14 8.90 13.18
C SER A 111 22.60 7.74 14.01
N ARG A 112 22.85 6.51 13.55
CA ARG A 112 22.40 5.29 14.24
C ARG A 112 23.13 5.07 15.57
N GLU A 113 24.36 5.55 15.68
CA GLU A 113 25.17 5.44 16.92
C GLU A 113 24.59 6.25 18.09
N ALA A 114 23.78 7.29 17.76
CA ALA A 114 23.16 8.16 18.76
C ALA A 114 21.75 7.69 19.17
N LEU A 115 21.20 6.61 18.57
CA LEU A 115 19.86 6.16 18.84
C LEU A 115 19.81 5.27 20.09
N SER A 116 18.90 5.58 21.01
CA SER A 116 18.46 4.66 22.06
C SER A 116 17.71 3.48 21.45
N GLU A 117 17.54 2.40 22.23
CA GLU A 117 16.79 1.22 21.79
C GLU A 117 15.34 1.54 21.41
N ARG A 118 14.71 2.47 22.14
CA ARG A 118 13.34 2.93 21.84
C ARG A 118 13.27 3.69 20.51
N GLU A 119 14.24 4.57 20.27
CA GLU A 119 14.33 5.34 19.03
C GLU A 119 14.63 4.44 17.83
N SER A 120 15.51 3.45 18.00
CA SER A 120 15.81 2.46 16.95
C SER A 120 14.57 1.63 16.58
N ARG A 121 13.77 1.22 17.56
CA ARG A 121 12.48 0.56 17.29
C ARG A 121 11.53 1.49 16.54
N ARG A 122 11.35 2.72 17.01
CA ARG A 122 10.47 3.68 16.35
C ARG A 122 10.91 4.01 14.92
N TRP A 123 12.21 4.11 14.69
CA TRP A 123 12.79 4.26 13.35
C TRP A 123 12.39 3.08 12.44
N THR A 124 12.52 1.86 12.92
CA THR A 124 12.12 0.64 12.18
C THR A 124 10.62 0.60 11.90
N ASP A 125 9.79 1.00 12.87
CA ASP A 125 8.33 1.06 12.72
C ASP A 125 7.92 2.06 11.63
N ILE A 126 8.57 3.23 11.58
CA ILE A 126 8.31 4.24 10.54
C ILE A 126 8.68 3.71 9.16
N VAL A 127 9.86 3.08 9.00
CA VAL A 127 10.27 2.48 7.73
C VAL A 127 9.27 1.41 7.28
N SER A 128 8.87 0.53 8.19
CA SER A 128 7.90 -0.52 7.89
C SER A 128 6.53 0.05 7.51
N PHE A 129 6.07 1.08 8.22
CA PHE A 129 4.80 1.75 7.94
C PHE A 129 4.79 2.40 6.57
N THR A 130 5.82 3.18 6.25
CA THR A 130 5.89 3.90 4.96
C THR A 130 6.03 2.96 3.76
N ILE A 131 6.73 1.81 3.91
CA ILE A 131 6.75 0.74 2.90
C ILE A 131 5.33 0.17 2.68
N ASN A 132 4.59 -0.09 3.75
CA ASN A 132 3.23 -0.62 3.61
C ASN A 132 2.28 0.39 2.94
N MET A 133 2.45 1.70 3.18
CA MET A 133 1.65 2.73 2.51
C MET A 133 1.96 2.80 1.01
N GLU A 134 3.22 2.74 0.62
CA GLU A 134 3.63 2.67 -0.78
C GLU A 134 3.06 1.42 -1.47
N GLN A 135 3.19 0.24 -0.87
CA GLN A 135 2.60 -0.99 -1.41
C GLN A 135 1.06 -0.92 -1.55
N ILE A 136 0.38 -0.16 -0.71
CA ILE A 136 -1.06 0.08 -0.85
C ILE A 136 -1.33 0.99 -2.04
N GLY A 137 -0.55 2.05 -2.23
CA GLY A 137 -0.63 2.93 -3.40
C GLY A 137 -0.51 2.15 -4.70
N ASP A 138 0.55 1.37 -4.86
CA ASP A 138 0.80 0.48 -6.00
C ASP A 138 -0.39 -0.46 -6.32
N ILE A 139 -1.02 -1.00 -5.26
CA ILE A 139 -2.18 -1.87 -5.45
C ILE A 139 -3.38 -1.07 -5.95
N VAL A 140 -3.61 0.13 -5.41
CA VAL A 140 -4.71 1.01 -5.85
C VAL A 140 -4.52 1.41 -7.31
N GLU A 141 -3.32 1.82 -7.71
CA GLU A 141 -3.00 2.15 -9.10
C GLU A 141 -3.34 0.99 -10.05
N ARG A 142 -2.88 -0.21 -9.72
CA ARG A 142 -3.13 -1.43 -10.50
C ARG A 142 -4.62 -1.77 -10.58
N VAL A 143 -5.35 -1.64 -9.48
CA VAL A 143 -6.81 -1.84 -9.44
C VAL A 143 -7.51 -0.84 -10.37
N LEU A 144 -7.10 0.43 -10.35
CA LEU A 144 -7.66 1.45 -11.23
C LEU A 144 -7.42 1.13 -12.71
N GLN A 145 -6.21 0.67 -13.07
CA GLN A 145 -5.90 0.21 -14.42
C GLN A 145 -6.77 -0.97 -14.83
N ASP A 146 -6.92 -1.97 -13.97
CA ASP A 146 -7.77 -3.14 -14.23
C ASP A 146 -9.26 -2.77 -14.40
N VAL A 147 -9.76 -1.84 -13.60
CA VAL A 147 -11.14 -1.33 -13.70
C VAL A 147 -11.34 -0.58 -15.03
N GLU A 148 -10.38 0.24 -15.42
CA GLU A 148 -10.39 0.95 -16.69
C GLU A 148 -10.45 -0.03 -17.87
N ASP A 149 -9.52 -1.01 -17.93
CA ASP A 149 -9.35 -1.92 -19.05
C ASP A 149 -10.44 -2.99 -19.13
N LYS A 150 -10.84 -3.57 -17.98
CA LYS A 150 -11.72 -4.74 -17.93
C LYS A 150 -13.20 -4.38 -17.76
N LYS A 151 -13.50 -3.18 -17.24
CA LYS A 151 -14.87 -2.73 -16.97
C LYS A 151 -15.28 -1.52 -17.80
N ILE A 152 -14.56 -0.38 -17.67
CA ILE A 152 -15.00 0.89 -18.26
C ILE A 152 -14.92 0.85 -19.78
N HIS A 153 -13.78 0.51 -20.36
CA HIS A 153 -13.60 0.43 -21.81
C HIS A 153 -14.45 -0.66 -22.47
N LYS A 154 -14.85 -1.68 -21.72
CA LYS A 154 -15.72 -2.76 -22.21
C LYS A 154 -17.20 -2.52 -21.96
N GLY A 155 -17.58 -1.39 -21.34
CA GLY A 155 -18.97 -1.07 -21.00
C GLY A 155 -19.64 -2.07 -20.05
N ARG A 156 -18.85 -2.72 -19.19
CA ARG A 156 -19.35 -3.75 -18.26
C ARG A 156 -19.79 -3.15 -16.94
N SER A 157 -20.67 -3.84 -16.23
CA SER A 157 -21.13 -3.47 -14.88
C SER A 157 -21.12 -4.69 -13.97
N PHE A 158 -20.78 -4.49 -12.70
CA PHE A 158 -20.98 -5.51 -11.69
C PHE A 158 -22.47 -5.75 -11.43
N SER A 159 -22.84 -6.96 -11.05
CA SER A 159 -24.16 -7.21 -10.49
C SER A 159 -24.35 -6.43 -9.20
N GLU A 160 -25.60 -6.16 -8.82
CA GLU A 160 -25.93 -5.44 -7.59
C GLU A 160 -25.31 -6.11 -6.34
N ALA A 161 -25.42 -7.44 -6.24
CA ALA A 161 -24.81 -8.22 -5.18
C ALA A 161 -23.26 -8.10 -5.20
N GLY A 162 -22.63 -8.19 -6.37
CA GLY A 162 -21.18 -8.06 -6.48
C GLY A 162 -20.69 -6.67 -6.09
N MET A 163 -21.42 -5.61 -6.45
CA MET A 163 -21.10 -4.25 -6.05
C MET A 163 -21.27 -4.05 -4.54
N ALA A 164 -22.28 -4.65 -3.93
CA ALA A 164 -22.52 -4.61 -2.48
C ALA A 164 -21.36 -5.28 -1.71
N GLU A 165 -20.89 -6.45 -2.17
CA GLU A 165 -19.75 -7.16 -1.58
C GLU A 165 -18.46 -6.34 -1.65
N ILE A 166 -18.13 -5.76 -2.81
CA ILE A 166 -16.95 -4.89 -3.00
C ILE A 166 -17.07 -3.67 -2.07
N SER A 167 -18.26 -3.03 -2.01
CA SER A 167 -18.48 -1.85 -1.17
C SER A 167 -18.30 -2.17 0.31
N HIS A 168 -18.81 -3.29 0.78
CA HIS A 168 -18.67 -3.71 2.18
C HIS A 168 -17.19 -3.96 2.55
N LEU A 169 -16.44 -4.67 1.70
CA LEU A 169 -15.00 -4.87 1.93
C LEU A 169 -14.24 -3.55 1.95
N HIS A 170 -14.56 -2.63 1.05
CA HIS A 170 -13.93 -1.32 0.99
C HIS A 170 -14.22 -0.46 2.23
N GLU A 171 -15.44 -0.44 2.75
CA GLU A 171 -15.80 0.26 3.98
C GLU A 171 -15.01 -0.27 5.18
N ARG A 172 -14.90 -1.60 5.31
CA ARG A 172 -14.07 -2.22 6.35
C ARG A 172 -12.60 -1.89 6.18
N LEU A 173 -12.11 -1.84 4.94
CA LEU A 173 -10.74 -1.49 4.63
C LEU A 173 -10.39 -0.08 5.13
N LEU A 174 -11.25 0.91 4.87
CA LEU A 174 -11.07 2.28 5.36
C LEU A 174 -11.11 2.36 6.89
N ALA A 175 -12.00 1.60 7.55
CA ALA A 175 -12.04 1.52 9.01
C ALA A 175 -10.74 0.90 9.57
N ASN A 176 -10.22 -0.15 8.94
CA ASN A 176 -8.97 -0.80 9.33
C ASN A 176 -7.75 0.10 9.07
N LEU A 177 -7.73 0.91 8.00
CA LEU A 177 -6.66 1.87 7.76
C LEU A 177 -6.60 2.92 8.89
N ARG A 178 -7.73 3.46 9.29
CA ARG A 178 -7.78 4.42 10.41
C ARG A 178 -7.34 3.79 11.73
N LEU A 179 -7.79 2.56 12.00
CA LEU A 179 -7.33 1.82 13.18
C LEU A 179 -5.83 1.55 13.11
N GLY A 180 -5.29 1.15 11.95
CA GLY A 180 -3.85 0.95 11.74
C GLY A 180 -3.04 2.23 11.93
N THR A 181 -3.55 3.37 11.45
CA THR A 181 -2.92 4.68 11.64
C THR A 181 -2.89 5.08 13.13
N SER A 182 -3.97 4.83 13.87
CA SER A 182 -4.01 5.02 15.33
C SER A 182 -3.01 4.11 16.05
N VAL A 183 -2.97 2.83 15.67
CA VAL A 183 -2.00 1.85 16.22
C VAL A 183 -0.55 2.29 15.95
N PHE A 184 -0.26 2.80 14.76
CA PHE A 184 1.06 3.35 14.43
C PHE A 184 1.40 4.58 15.28
N LEU A 185 0.43 5.46 15.55
CA LEU A 185 0.64 6.69 16.32
C LEU A 185 0.87 6.39 17.80
N ASP A 186 -0.03 5.63 18.42
CA ASP A 186 -0.15 5.48 19.85
C ASP A 186 0.50 4.19 20.42
N GLY A 187 0.65 3.16 19.57
CA GLY A 187 1.24 1.89 19.97
C GLY A 187 0.39 1.07 20.94
N HIS A 188 -0.93 1.30 21.00
CA HIS A 188 -1.82 0.59 21.91
C HIS A 188 -1.97 -0.89 21.56
N VAL A 189 -1.60 -1.76 22.51
CA VAL A 189 -1.61 -3.22 22.34
C VAL A 189 -3.02 -3.76 22.06
N ASP A 190 -4.04 -3.23 22.71
CA ASP A 190 -5.43 -3.68 22.51
C ASP A 190 -5.95 -3.32 21.11
N ASP A 191 -5.61 -2.17 20.58
CA ASP A 191 -5.98 -1.77 19.24
C ASP A 191 -5.19 -2.55 18.18
N ALA A 192 -3.92 -2.85 18.44
CA ALA A 192 -3.13 -3.75 17.61
C ALA A 192 -3.73 -5.18 17.58
N ARG A 193 -4.26 -5.66 18.69
CA ARG A 193 -4.96 -6.96 18.76
C ARG A 193 -6.26 -6.94 17.95
N LYS A 194 -7.07 -5.88 18.08
CA LYS A 194 -8.28 -5.68 17.27
C LYS A 194 -7.97 -5.67 15.78
N LEU A 195 -6.87 -5.02 15.38
CA LEU A 195 -6.47 -4.97 13.97
C LEU A 195 -6.14 -6.37 13.42
N LEU A 196 -5.53 -7.26 14.21
CA LEU A 196 -5.31 -8.65 13.80
C LEU A 196 -6.62 -9.48 13.77
N GLU A 197 -7.57 -9.21 14.66
CA GLU A 197 -8.89 -9.82 14.60
C GLU A 197 -9.63 -9.39 13.32
N GLU A 198 -9.57 -8.12 12.97
CA GLU A 198 -10.14 -7.60 11.72
C GLU A 198 -9.47 -8.24 10.48
N LYS A 199 -8.17 -8.52 10.53
CA LYS A 199 -7.48 -9.28 9.46
C LYS A 199 -8.11 -10.66 9.25
N ALA A 200 -8.40 -11.38 10.33
CA ALA A 200 -9.04 -12.69 10.25
C ALA A 200 -10.46 -12.59 9.68
N ARG A 201 -11.27 -11.64 10.19
CA ARG A 201 -12.64 -11.39 9.69
C ARG A 201 -12.66 -11.01 8.21
N PHE A 202 -11.73 -10.16 7.78
CA PHE A 202 -11.63 -9.75 6.38
C PHE A 202 -11.33 -10.94 5.44
N ARG A 203 -10.45 -11.84 5.86
CA ARG A 203 -10.16 -13.06 5.13
C ARG A 203 -11.39 -13.97 5.03
N ASP A 204 -12.15 -14.11 6.11
CA ASP A 204 -13.34 -14.96 6.13
C ASP A 204 -14.42 -14.38 5.19
N LEU A 205 -14.61 -13.06 5.17
CA LEU A 205 -15.48 -12.36 4.20
C LEU A 205 -14.99 -12.54 2.74
N GLU A 206 -13.71 -12.45 2.48
CA GLU A 206 -13.17 -12.69 1.14
C GLU A 206 -13.51 -14.08 0.63
N HIS A 207 -13.34 -15.10 1.48
CA HIS A 207 -13.73 -16.47 1.13
C HIS A 207 -15.22 -16.63 0.89
N GLU A 208 -16.06 -16.01 1.74
CA GLU A 208 -17.51 -16.03 1.60
C GLU A 208 -17.94 -15.39 0.28
N TYR A 209 -17.43 -14.20 -0.03
CA TYR A 209 -17.82 -13.48 -1.25
C TYR A 209 -17.30 -14.13 -2.53
N ALA A 210 -16.12 -14.75 -2.49
CA ALA A 210 -15.65 -15.58 -3.59
C ALA A 210 -16.58 -16.79 -3.84
N ALA A 211 -17.04 -17.46 -2.78
CA ALA A 211 -17.98 -18.56 -2.89
C ALA A 211 -19.36 -18.11 -3.42
N ASN A 212 -19.89 -16.98 -2.92
CA ASN A 212 -21.14 -16.38 -3.40
C ASN A 212 -21.06 -16.02 -4.88
N HIS A 213 -19.90 -15.46 -5.31
CA HIS A 213 -19.67 -15.14 -6.72
C HIS A 213 -19.75 -16.41 -7.61
N ILE A 214 -19.11 -17.50 -7.19
CA ILE A 214 -19.15 -18.79 -7.92
C ILE A 214 -20.59 -19.33 -8.00
N ALA A 215 -21.38 -19.17 -6.93
CA ALA A 215 -22.79 -19.56 -6.95
C ALA A 215 -23.59 -18.74 -7.99
N ARG A 216 -23.39 -17.42 -8.05
CA ARG A 216 -24.04 -16.54 -9.06
C ARG A 216 -23.66 -16.91 -10.51
N LEU A 217 -22.45 -17.42 -10.74
CA LEU A 217 -22.06 -17.91 -12.07
C LEU A 217 -22.88 -19.13 -12.50
N ARG A 218 -23.25 -20.02 -11.57
CA ARG A 218 -24.10 -21.18 -11.84
C ARG A 218 -25.53 -20.76 -12.22
N ASP A 219 -25.99 -19.64 -11.66
CA ASP A 219 -27.33 -19.07 -11.95
C ASP A 219 -27.36 -18.26 -13.26
N ASN A 220 -26.28 -18.29 -14.06
CA ASN A 220 -26.13 -17.61 -15.36
C ASN A 220 -26.42 -16.11 -15.34
N THR A 221 -26.08 -15.39 -14.26
CA THR A 221 -26.18 -13.93 -14.21
C THR A 221 -25.17 -13.32 -15.18
N ALA A 222 -25.62 -12.74 -16.28
CA ALA A 222 -24.78 -12.22 -17.37
C ALA A 222 -23.69 -11.25 -16.87
N GLN A 223 -24.08 -10.26 -16.03
CA GLN A 223 -23.14 -9.31 -15.45
C GLN A 223 -22.06 -9.97 -14.58
N SER A 224 -22.43 -11.03 -13.82
CA SER A 224 -21.45 -11.79 -13.00
C SER A 224 -20.47 -12.57 -13.89
N ILE A 225 -20.91 -13.08 -15.03
CA ILE A 225 -20.04 -13.78 -15.99
C ILE A 225 -19.07 -12.80 -16.65
N GLU A 226 -19.57 -11.66 -17.12
CA GLU A 226 -18.77 -10.65 -17.84
C GLU A 226 -17.69 -9.99 -16.96
N THR A 227 -17.95 -9.86 -15.66
CA THR A 227 -17.05 -9.23 -14.70
C THR A 227 -16.38 -10.21 -13.75
N SER A 228 -16.50 -11.54 -13.97
CA SER A 228 -16.06 -12.57 -13.03
C SER A 228 -14.59 -12.44 -12.63
N SER A 229 -13.69 -12.35 -13.60
CA SER A 229 -12.26 -12.21 -13.32
C SER A 229 -11.99 -10.93 -12.52
N LEU A 230 -12.52 -9.78 -12.96
CA LEU A 230 -12.30 -8.51 -12.28
C LEU A 230 -12.86 -8.49 -10.85
N HIS A 231 -14.04 -9.13 -10.61
CA HIS A 231 -14.65 -9.20 -9.28
C HIS A 231 -13.76 -9.97 -8.30
N LEU A 232 -13.27 -11.14 -8.70
CA LEU A 232 -12.38 -11.97 -7.88
C LEU A 232 -11.02 -11.29 -7.66
N ASP A 233 -10.46 -10.66 -8.70
CA ASP A 233 -9.21 -9.90 -8.61
C ASP A 233 -9.36 -8.75 -7.60
N LEU A 234 -10.45 -7.98 -7.67
CA LEU A 234 -10.74 -6.88 -6.73
C LEU A 234 -10.83 -7.35 -5.28
N ILE A 235 -11.59 -8.40 -5.01
CA ILE A 235 -11.71 -8.97 -3.65
C ILE A 235 -10.32 -9.39 -3.13
N SER A 236 -9.50 -10.03 -3.97
CA SER A 236 -8.15 -10.46 -3.62
C SER A 236 -7.22 -9.27 -3.35
N GLU A 237 -7.28 -8.21 -4.18
CA GLU A 237 -6.45 -7.02 -3.99
C GLU A 237 -6.88 -6.23 -2.74
N LEU A 238 -8.17 -6.10 -2.45
CA LEU A 238 -8.65 -5.50 -1.19
C LEU A 238 -8.14 -6.29 0.04
N LYS A 239 -8.10 -7.63 -0.03
CA LYS A 239 -7.49 -8.46 1.03
C LYS A 239 -5.98 -8.19 1.16
N ARG A 240 -5.25 -8.00 0.05
CA ARG A 240 -3.82 -7.66 0.09
C ARG A 240 -3.59 -6.33 0.77
N ILE A 241 -4.34 -5.29 0.38
CA ILE A 241 -4.30 -3.98 1.03
C ILE A 241 -4.55 -4.13 2.53
N ASN A 242 -5.60 -4.86 2.92
CA ASN A 242 -5.89 -5.12 4.34
C ASN A 242 -4.74 -5.82 5.06
N SER A 243 -4.02 -6.70 4.38
CA SER A 243 -2.86 -7.39 4.94
C SER A 243 -1.69 -6.44 5.21
N HIS A 244 -1.45 -5.46 4.32
CA HIS A 244 -0.45 -4.40 4.52
C HIS A 244 -0.84 -3.51 5.71
N ILE A 245 -2.10 -3.07 5.81
CA ILE A 245 -2.60 -2.30 6.95
C ILE A 245 -2.39 -3.06 8.26
N CYS A 246 -2.80 -4.32 8.30
CA CYS A 246 -2.73 -5.12 9.54
C CYS A 246 -1.32 -5.52 9.92
N SER A 247 -0.34 -5.40 9.02
CA SER A 247 1.07 -5.69 9.33
C SER A 247 1.65 -4.74 10.38
N ILE A 248 1.08 -3.54 10.51
CA ILE A 248 1.44 -2.51 11.49
C ILE A 248 1.32 -3.03 12.94
N ALA A 249 0.39 -3.96 13.19
CA ALA A 249 0.15 -4.50 14.53
C ALA A 249 1.27 -5.42 15.02
N TYR A 250 2.00 -6.10 14.13
CA TYR A 250 2.95 -7.14 14.54
C TYR A 250 4.12 -6.64 15.41
N PRO A 251 4.84 -5.56 15.05
CA PRO A 251 5.94 -5.07 15.88
C PRO A 251 5.49 -4.67 17.30
N ILE A 252 4.28 -4.10 17.40
CA ILE A 252 3.71 -3.65 18.68
C ILE A 252 3.38 -4.84 19.58
N LEU A 253 2.72 -5.86 19.01
CA LEU A 253 2.35 -7.06 19.75
C LEU A 253 3.59 -7.91 20.11
N GLU A 254 4.61 -7.90 19.25
CA GLU A 254 5.87 -8.59 19.52
C GLU A 254 6.62 -7.94 20.67
N SER A 255 6.74 -6.60 20.66
CA SER A 255 7.40 -5.85 21.74
C SER A 255 6.68 -5.97 23.08
N ALA A 256 5.37 -6.16 23.08
CA ALA A 256 4.54 -6.40 24.26
C ALA A 256 4.51 -7.88 24.71
N GLY A 257 5.20 -8.80 23.98
CA GLY A 257 5.13 -10.24 24.26
C GLY A 257 3.73 -10.84 24.04
N ALA A 258 2.85 -10.14 23.33
CA ALA A 258 1.46 -10.51 23.11
C ALA A 258 1.23 -11.38 21.87
N LEU A 259 2.26 -11.60 21.04
CA LEU A 259 2.22 -12.57 19.94
C LEU A 259 2.47 -13.97 20.48
N SER A 260 1.54 -14.90 20.24
CA SER A 260 1.80 -16.32 20.49
C SER A 260 2.96 -16.77 19.58
N LYS A 261 3.96 -17.47 20.15
CA LYS A 261 5.16 -17.93 19.45
C LYS A 261 4.90 -18.93 18.31
N THR A 262 3.66 -19.32 18.06
CA THR A 262 3.26 -20.28 17.04
C THR A 262 2.43 -19.61 15.95
N ARG A 263 3.06 -19.18 14.86
CA ARG A 263 2.40 -18.92 13.56
C ARG A 263 1.89 -20.20 12.90
N ILE A 264 2.35 -21.35 13.34
CA ILE A 264 1.90 -22.66 12.86
C ILE A 264 0.74 -23.06 13.75
N ARG A 265 -0.46 -23.07 13.18
CA ARG A 265 -1.64 -23.70 13.76
C ARG A 265 -1.23 -25.12 14.08
N ASN A 266 -1.16 -25.48 15.39
CA ASN A 266 -1.11 -26.88 15.77
C ASN A 266 -2.38 -27.53 15.19
N SER A 267 -2.23 -28.14 14.01
CA SER A 267 -3.12 -29.19 13.60
C SER A 267 -3.01 -30.22 14.73
N LYS A 268 -4.03 -30.29 15.58
CA LYS A 268 -4.18 -31.40 16.50
C LYS A 268 -4.20 -32.64 15.61
N LEU A 269 -3.05 -33.31 15.48
CA LEU A 269 -3.06 -34.71 15.12
C LEU A 269 -3.96 -35.37 16.17
N ALA A 270 -5.12 -35.85 15.73
CA ALA A 270 -5.91 -36.76 16.52
C ALA A 270 -4.97 -37.90 16.93
N PRO A 271 -4.94 -38.32 18.19
CA PRO A 271 -4.17 -39.47 18.57
C PRO A 271 -4.71 -40.67 17.77
N LEU A 272 -3.82 -41.28 16.99
CA LEU A 272 -4.09 -42.62 16.43
C LEU A 272 -4.39 -43.53 17.61
N LEU A 273 -5.58 -44.12 17.61
CA LEU A 273 -5.97 -45.13 18.57
C LEU A 273 -4.90 -46.27 18.54
N PRO A 274 -4.47 -46.78 19.70
CA PRO A 274 -3.55 -47.92 19.72
C PRO A 274 -4.26 -49.14 19.18
N ASP A 275 -3.56 -49.86 18.33
CA ASP A 275 -3.96 -51.15 17.81
C ASP A 275 -4.28 -52.12 18.97
N GLU A 276 -5.48 -52.69 18.96
CA GLU A 276 -5.80 -53.82 19.83
C GLU A 276 -4.94 -55.05 19.41
N PRO A 277 -4.36 -55.78 20.38
CA PRO A 277 -3.65 -57.02 20.04
C PRO A 277 -4.60 -58.14 19.64
N PRO A 278 -4.24 -59.02 18.72
CA PRO A 278 -5.08 -60.13 18.32
C PRO A 278 -5.14 -61.21 19.40
N THR A 279 -6.34 -61.63 19.75
CA THR A 279 -6.61 -62.86 20.53
C THR A 279 -6.45 -64.08 19.69
#